data_ef10d2bafb01ba0edd44b02cf7af5e51
#
_entry.id   ef10d2bafb01ba0edd44b02cf7af5e51
#
_cell.length_a   1.000
_cell.length_b   1.000
_cell.length_c   1.000
_cell.angle_alpha   90.00
_cell.angle_beta   90.00
_cell.angle_gamma   90.00
#
_symmetry.space_group_name_H-M   'P 1'
#
loop_
_entity.id
_entity.type
_entity.pdbx_description
1 polymer ?
#
loop_
_entity_poly.entity_id
_entity_poly.type
_entity_poly.pdbx_seq_one_letter_code
_entity_poly.pdbx_strand_id
1 'polypeptide(L)'
;MFKKEIYTSRREELKRRVGNGVIVLFGNNDAPCNYPGNTYRYRQDSSFLYFFGQQREGLVGVIDVDNDEEYLFGDDIDIDDIVWFGYVPSVNELAAEVGVSHSAPMAELRDYIDRAQQSHQPIHFLPQYRSDIQIQMADIFGFHPLETKRHASVTLIKAIVAMRRVKRPEELEELREAADICYEMHVAAMRNCREGVTEHHIAGIIEGIAMSKGRGYSFQSILTMHGEIQHGIPSFKPLQAGRLMLCDAGAENKENYCSDNTRVTPVSGKFTEQQKGIYEAVKAAHDWVMAEARPGVKWLDMHLGACRILTDHLKQLNLMKGNTDDAVAAGAHAMFMPHGLGHHMGLDVHDMEGLGQEYVGFNDEIRPSTQFGLNYLRCGIPLEKGFVMTDEPGCYFIPHLIDLWKGQGLHKEYINYDEVEKYRDFGGVRLEDDLLITETGNRLVGDKMIPIEIKDVEEVTVNG
;
A
#
# COMPACT_ATOMS: atom_id res chain seq x y z
N MET A 1 -16.98 3.55 11.59
CA MET A 1 -17.24 2.10 11.81
C MET A 1 -18.45 1.69 10.99
N PHE A 2 -18.38 0.57 10.29
CA PHE A 2 -19.51 0.03 9.54
C PHE A 2 -20.63 -0.45 10.47
N LYS A 3 -21.80 -0.69 9.89
CA LYS A 3 -22.89 -1.34 10.62
C LYS A 3 -22.50 -2.77 11.03
N LYS A 4 -22.95 -3.22 12.19
CA LYS A 4 -22.60 -4.55 12.73
C LYS A 4 -22.90 -5.72 11.77
N GLU A 5 -23.92 -5.60 10.93
CA GLU A 5 -24.32 -6.62 9.95
C GLU A 5 -23.21 -6.89 8.92
N ILE A 6 -22.37 -5.88 8.62
CA ILE A 6 -21.23 -6.01 7.72
C ILE A 6 -20.18 -6.92 8.37
N TYR A 7 -19.81 -6.65 9.62
CA TYR A 7 -18.83 -7.46 10.34
C TYR A 7 -19.32 -8.89 10.57
N THR A 8 -20.58 -9.06 10.96
CA THR A 8 -21.19 -10.39 11.11
C THR A 8 -21.14 -11.16 9.79
N SER A 9 -21.54 -10.53 8.67
CA SER A 9 -21.51 -11.19 7.37
C SER A 9 -20.10 -11.58 6.92
N ARG A 10 -19.10 -10.75 7.26
CA ARG A 10 -17.68 -11.03 6.96
C ARG A 10 -17.19 -12.24 7.79
N ARG A 11 -17.51 -12.32 9.07
CA ARG A 11 -17.13 -13.46 9.91
C ARG A 11 -17.85 -14.74 9.49
N GLU A 12 -19.12 -14.68 9.13
CA GLU A 12 -19.86 -15.82 8.56
C GLU A 12 -19.24 -16.34 7.25
N GLU A 13 -18.80 -15.44 6.39
CA GLU A 13 -18.11 -15.83 5.16
C GLU A 13 -16.74 -16.45 5.48
N LEU A 14 -16.00 -15.91 6.45
CA LEU A 14 -14.72 -16.44 6.88
C LEU A 14 -14.86 -17.85 7.46
N LYS A 15 -15.86 -18.09 8.32
CA LYS A 15 -16.19 -19.43 8.87
C LYS A 15 -16.41 -20.45 7.75
N ARG A 16 -17.21 -20.09 6.75
CA ARG A 16 -17.48 -20.98 5.60
C ARG A 16 -16.23 -21.28 4.76
N ARG A 17 -15.31 -20.34 4.61
CA ARG A 17 -14.07 -20.50 3.84
C ARG A 17 -13.01 -21.31 4.55
N VAL A 18 -12.89 -21.14 5.88
CA VAL A 18 -11.92 -21.88 6.71
C VAL A 18 -12.43 -23.29 7.00
N GLY A 19 -13.70 -23.44 7.32
CA GLY A 19 -14.42 -24.71 7.40
C GLY A 19 -14.45 -25.38 8.77
N ASN A 20 -13.39 -25.28 9.59
CA ASN A 20 -13.33 -25.87 10.95
C ASN A 20 -12.25 -25.17 11.79
N GLY A 21 -12.24 -25.46 13.09
CA GLY A 21 -11.22 -25.01 14.03
C GLY A 21 -11.49 -23.63 14.64
N VAL A 22 -10.48 -23.07 15.29
CA VAL A 22 -10.55 -21.77 15.98
C VAL A 22 -9.67 -20.77 15.26
N ILE A 23 -10.25 -19.67 14.83
CA ILE A 23 -9.55 -18.54 14.18
C ILE A 23 -9.24 -17.51 15.25
N VAL A 24 -7.96 -17.08 15.34
CA VAL A 24 -7.48 -16.08 16.29
C VAL A 24 -6.88 -14.91 15.51
N LEU A 25 -7.50 -13.73 15.64
CA LEU A 25 -7.04 -12.49 15.01
C LEU A 25 -6.60 -11.51 16.12
N PHE A 26 -5.29 -11.22 16.12
CA PHE A 26 -4.70 -10.30 17.07
C PHE A 26 -4.87 -8.86 16.58
N GLY A 27 -5.39 -7.99 17.45
CA GLY A 27 -5.26 -6.56 17.30
C GLY A 27 -3.86 -6.10 17.69
N ASN A 28 -3.54 -4.84 17.35
CA ASN A 28 -2.29 -4.23 17.73
C ASN A 28 -2.33 -3.69 19.17
N ASN A 29 -1.17 -3.56 19.78
CA ASN A 29 -0.95 -2.79 21.00
C ASN A 29 -0.41 -1.40 20.67
N ASP A 30 -0.46 -0.48 21.61
CA ASP A 30 0.30 0.77 21.54
C ASP A 30 1.80 0.49 21.42
N ALA A 31 2.52 1.39 20.75
CA ALA A 31 3.95 1.29 20.57
C ALA A 31 4.64 2.55 21.13
N PRO A 32 5.54 2.42 22.11
CA PRO A 32 6.24 3.56 22.66
C PRO A 32 7.21 4.17 21.63
N CYS A 33 7.21 5.51 21.53
CA CYS A 33 8.14 6.27 20.71
C CYS A 33 9.55 6.33 21.36
N ASN A 34 9.61 6.74 22.60
CA ASN A 34 10.89 6.91 23.34
C ASN A 34 10.78 6.64 24.86
N TYR A 35 9.58 6.58 25.42
CA TYR A 35 9.28 6.10 26.77
C TYR A 35 7.82 5.62 26.84
N PRO A 36 7.41 4.79 27.82
CA PRO A 36 6.14 4.08 27.81
C PRO A 36 4.89 4.95 27.63
N GLY A 37 4.85 6.13 28.22
CA GLY A 37 3.71 7.05 28.14
C GLY A 37 3.69 7.95 26.90
N ASN A 38 4.70 7.88 26.02
CA ASN A 38 4.74 8.63 24.76
C ASN A 38 4.70 7.64 23.58
N THR A 39 3.50 7.34 23.11
CA THR A 39 3.28 6.37 22.04
C THR A 39 3.24 7.02 20.65
N TYR A 40 3.59 6.25 19.63
CA TYR A 40 3.23 6.59 18.25
C TYR A 40 1.71 6.64 18.09
N ARG A 41 1.25 7.31 17.02
CA ARG A 41 -0.16 7.26 16.67
C ARG A 41 -0.60 5.79 16.54
N TYR A 42 -1.65 5.42 17.27
CA TYR A 42 -2.17 4.07 17.23
C TYR A 42 -2.75 3.73 15.86
N ARG A 43 -2.44 2.55 15.37
CA ARG A 43 -2.99 1.96 14.15
C ARG A 43 -3.30 0.49 14.38
N GLN A 44 -4.56 0.15 14.27
CA GLN A 44 -5.05 -1.22 14.45
C GLN A 44 -4.61 -2.13 13.29
N ASP A 45 -4.47 -3.44 13.53
CA ASP A 45 -4.24 -4.45 12.51
C ASP A 45 -5.40 -4.47 11.49
N SER A 46 -5.07 -4.50 10.21
CA SER A 46 -6.05 -4.39 9.14
C SER A 46 -6.97 -5.61 9.01
N SER A 47 -6.48 -6.82 9.28
CA SER A 47 -7.33 -8.00 9.29
C SER A 47 -8.25 -8.01 10.50
N PHE A 48 -7.76 -7.59 11.67
CA PHE A 48 -8.62 -7.40 12.84
C PHE A 48 -9.71 -6.35 12.57
N LEU A 49 -9.36 -5.19 11.99
CA LEU A 49 -10.34 -4.17 11.59
C LEU A 49 -11.39 -4.70 10.62
N TYR A 50 -10.99 -5.48 9.63
CA TYR A 50 -11.90 -6.02 8.63
C TYR A 50 -13.00 -6.90 9.24
N PHE A 51 -12.68 -7.68 10.28
CA PHE A 51 -13.60 -8.64 10.89
C PHE A 51 -14.24 -8.15 12.20
N PHE A 52 -13.57 -7.29 12.95
CA PHE A 52 -14.03 -6.84 14.29
C PHE A 52 -14.25 -5.33 14.39
N GLY A 53 -13.75 -4.52 13.45
CA GLY A 53 -14.04 -3.09 13.35
C GLY A 53 -13.58 -2.20 14.52
N GLN A 54 -12.95 -2.75 15.54
CA GLN A 54 -12.60 -2.03 16.76
C GLN A 54 -11.23 -1.38 16.68
N GLN A 55 -11.14 -0.12 17.09
CA GLN A 55 -9.93 0.70 17.03
C GLN A 55 -9.12 0.71 18.35
N ARG A 56 -9.56 -0.01 19.36
CA ARG A 56 -8.91 -0.08 20.66
C ARG A 56 -7.72 -1.05 20.62
N GLU A 57 -6.62 -0.69 21.28
CA GLU A 57 -5.46 -1.56 21.50
C GLU A 57 -5.77 -2.75 22.42
N GLY A 58 -4.92 -3.77 22.36
CA GLY A 58 -4.94 -4.90 23.29
C GLY A 58 -6.14 -5.84 23.14
N LEU A 59 -6.80 -5.85 21.99
CA LEU A 59 -7.92 -6.73 21.69
C LEU A 59 -7.50 -7.96 20.87
N VAL A 60 -8.13 -9.10 21.11
CA VAL A 60 -8.00 -10.31 20.31
C VAL A 60 -9.40 -10.85 19.97
N GLY A 61 -9.66 -11.02 18.67
CA GLY A 61 -10.88 -11.61 18.17
C GLY A 61 -10.72 -13.12 17.98
N VAL A 62 -11.65 -13.90 18.48
CA VAL A 62 -11.69 -15.36 18.31
C VAL A 62 -13.01 -15.76 17.65
N ILE A 63 -12.90 -16.63 16.63
CA ILE A 63 -14.04 -17.23 15.93
C ILE A 63 -13.88 -18.74 16.01
N ASP A 64 -14.70 -19.39 16.81
CA ASP A 64 -14.78 -20.85 16.91
C ASP A 64 -15.76 -21.35 15.84
N VAL A 65 -15.20 -21.90 14.77
CA VAL A 65 -16.00 -22.37 13.62
C VAL A 65 -16.79 -23.63 13.95
N ASP A 66 -16.23 -24.50 14.80
CA ASP A 66 -16.81 -25.78 15.12
C ASP A 66 -18.01 -25.65 16.08
N ASN A 67 -17.95 -24.67 17.01
CA ASN A 67 -18.99 -24.41 17.98
C ASN A 67 -19.92 -23.26 17.59
N ASP A 68 -19.64 -22.56 16.50
CA ASP A 68 -20.36 -21.35 16.04
C ASP A 68 -20.40 -20.25 17.11
N GLU A 69 -19.26 -20.02 17.79
CA GLU A 69 -19.10 -19.02 18.82
C GLU A 69 -18.09 -17.95 18.41
N GLU A 70 -18.31 -16.72 18.89
CA GLU A 70 -17.43 -15.58 18.61
C GLU A 70 -17.14 -14.85 19.92
N TYR A 71 -15.87 -14.53 20.14
CA TYR A 71 -15.38 -13.83 21.33
C TYR A 71 -14.54 -12.61 20.98
N LEU A 72 -14.67 -11.57 21.78
CA LEU A 72 -13.72 -10.47 21.85
C LEU A 72 -13.01 -10.53 23.22
N PHE A 73 -11.71 -10.83 23.20
CA PHE A 73 -10.87 -10.82 24.39
C PHE A 73 -10.22 -9.46 24.56
N GLY A 74 -10.16 -8.98 25.79
CA GLY A 74 -9.53 -7.73 26.17
C GLY A 74 -9.81 -7.41 27.63
N ASP A 75 -9.11 -6.40 28.16
CA ASP A 75 -9.31 -6.01 29.55
C ASP A 75 -10.06 -4.68 29.62
N ASP A 76 -11.04 -4.58 30.53
CA ASP A 76 -11.69 -3.30 30.78
C ASP A 76 -10.73 -2.35 31.50
N ILE A 77 -10.86 -1.07 31.25
CA ILE A 77 -10.08 -0.03 31.91
C ILE A 77 -10.55 0.17 33.34
N ASP A 78 -9.64 0.53 34.21
CA ASP A 78 -9.95 0.86 35.59
C ASP A 78 -10.24 2.37 35.81
N ILE A 79 -10.51 2.76 37.06
CA ILE A 79 -10.83 4.15 37.38
C ILE A 79 -9.64 5.09 37.17
N ASP A 80 -8.41 4.61 37.32
CA ASP A 80 -7.21 5.40 37.12
C ASP A 80 -7.04 5.72 35.65
N ASP A 81 -7.27 4.74 34.76
CA ASP A 81 -7.27 4.95 33.31
C ASP A 81 -8.35 5.95 32.88
N ILE A 82 -9.57 5.86 33.47
CA ILE A 82 -10.65 6.82 33.20
C ILE A 82 -10.26 8.26 33.56
N VAL A 83 -9.48 8.45 34.61
CA VAL A 83 -8.97 9.77 35.01
C VAL A 83 -8.07 10.36 33.91
N TRP A 84 -7.28 9.53 33.24
CA TRP A 84 -6.33 9.96 32.23
C TRP A 84 -6.92 10.06 30.81
N PHE A 85 -7.79 9.13 30.45
CA PHE A 85 -8.26 8.97 29.06
C PHE A 85 -9.75 9.27 28.89
N GLY A 86 -10.49 9.51 29.99
CA GLY A 86 -11.94 9.63 29.96
C GLY A 86 -12.63 8.28 29.85
N TYR A 87 -13.95 8.31 29.62
CA TYR A 87 -14.73 7.08 29.47
C TYR A 87 -14.32 6.32 28.21
N VAL A 88 -14.03 5.04 28.37
CA VAL A 88 -13.79 4.09 27.28
C VAL A 88 -14.82 2.96 27.41
N PRO A 89 -15.50 2.55 26.32
CA PRO A 89 -16.45 1.43 26.35
C PRO A 89 -15.79 0.15 26.87
N SER A 90 -16.54 -0.63 27.64
CA SER A 90 -16.13 -1.97 28.08
C SER A 90 -15.95 -2.90 26.87
N VAL A 91 -15.18 -3.98 27.02
CA VAL A 91 -15.00 -5.00 25.97
C VAL A 91 -16.34 -5.61 25.56
N ASN A 92 -17.29 -5.75 26.51
CA ASN A 92 -18.64 -6.23 26.22
C ASN A 92 -19.42 -5.25 25.31
N GLU A 93 -19.33 -3.94 25.54
CA GLU A 93 -19.96 -2.93 24.72
C GLU A 93 -19.33 -2.95 23.30
N LEU A 94 -18.00 -3.01 23.21
CA LEU A 94 -17.28 -3.11 21.92
C LEU A 94 -17.68 -4.37 21.14
N ALA A 95 -17.82 -5.51 21.81
CA ALA A 95 -18.29 -6.76 21.21
C ALA A 95 -19.71 -6.61 20.63
N ALA A 96 -20.61 -6.02 21.41
CA ALA A 96 -22.00 -5.81 20.99
C ALA A 96 -22.14 -4.89 19.77
N GLU A 97 -21.30 -3.85 19.67
CA GLU A 97 -21.28 -2.91 18.54
C GLU A 97 -21.01 -3.62 17.20
N VAL A 98 -20.23 -4.68 17.21
CA VAL A 98 -19.84 -5.43 16.00
C VAL A 98 -20.52 -6.80 15.90
N GLY A 99 -21.49 -7.06 16.79
CA GLY A 99 -22.30 -8.27 16.77
C GLY A 99 -21.57 -9.53 17.20
N VAL A 100 -20.52 -9.41 18.03
CA VAL A 100 -19.85 -10.52 18.70
C VAL A 100 -20.63 -10.89 19.96
N SER A 101 -20.89 -12.17 20.16
CA SER A 101 -21.81 -12.65 21.23
C SER A 101 -21.18 -12.71 22.60
N HIS A 102 -19.86 -12.85 22.68
CA HIS A 102 -19.16 -13.03 23.96
C HIS A 102 -17.97 -12.09 24.09
N SER A 103 -17.66 -11.70 25.32
CA SER A 103 -16.42 -11.02 25.67
C SER A 103 -15.80 -11.68 26.90
N ALA A 104 -14.47 -11.66 27.00
CA ALA A 104 -13.76 -12.21 28.14
C ALA A 104 -12.45 -11.45 28.41
N PRO A 105 -11.93 -11.45 29.63
CA PRO A 105 -10.63 -10.89 29.96
C PRO A 105 -9.51 -11.54 29.17
N MET A 106 -8.46 -10.77 28.84
CA MET A 106 -7.30 -11.27 28.09
C MET A 106 -6.61 -12.46 28.77
N ALA A 107 -6.63 -12.50 30.11
CA ALA A 107 -6.06 -13.61 30.88
C ALA A 107 -6.70 -14.97 30.58
N GLU A 108 -7.95 -15.02 30.11
CA GLU A 108 -8.66 -16.25 29.79
C GLU A 108 -8.38 -16.79 28.38
N LEU A 109 -7.73 -16.00 27.52
CA LEU A 109 -7.46 -16.38 26.12
C LEU A 109 -6.59 -17.66 26.05
N ARG A 110 -5.54 -17.74 26.87
CA ARG A 110 -4.67 -18.93 26.92
C ARG A 110 -5.46 -20.18 27.25
N ASP A 111 -6.25 -20.13 28.31
CA ASP A 111 -7.07 -21.28 28.74
C ASP A 111 -8.09 -21.68 27.67
N TYR A 112 -8.62 -20.71 26.94
CA TYR A 112 -9.50 -20.96 25.78
C TYR A 112 -8.78 -21.77 24.69
N ILE A 113 -7.60 -21.31 24.30
CA ILE A 113 -6.78 -21.95 23.26
C ILE A 113 -6.31 -23.35 23.72
N ASP A 114 -5.89 -23.49 24.96
CA ASP A 114 -5.47 -24.79 25.52
C ASP A 114 -6.63 -25.81 25.47
N ARG A 115 -7.87 -25.42 25.81
CA ARG A 115 -9.06 -26.29 25.67
C ARG A 115 -9.34 -26.68 24.23
N ALA A 116 -9.23 -25.74 23.27
CA ALA A 116 -9.41 -26.02 21.86
C ALA A 116 -8.35 -27.01 21.34
N GLN A 117 -7.08 -26.85 21.73
CA GLN A 117 -6.01 -27.79 21.39
C GLN A 117 -6.23 -29.18 22.00
N GLN A 118 -6.66 -29.27 23.27
CA GLN A 118 -7.00 -30.55 23.91
C GLN A 118 -8.16 -31.25 23.21
N SER A 119 -9.08 -30.49 22.62
CA SER A 119 -10.19 -31.00 21.81
C SER A 119 -9.79 -31.32 20.37
N HIS A 120 -8.50 -31.19 20.04
CA HIS A 120 -7.93 -31.40 18.71
C HIS A 120 -8.51 -30.46 17.62
N GLN A 121 -8.99 -29.29 17.98
CA GLN A 121 -9.41 -28.27 17.01
C GLN A 121 -8.17 -27.64 16.36
N PRO A 122 -8.12 -27.48 15.03
CA PRO A 122 -7.10 -26.69 14.38
C PRO A 122 -7.13 -25.23 14.88
N ILE A 123 -5.96 -24.65 15.15
CA ILE A 123 -5.87 -23.24 15.50
C ILE A 123 -5.33 -22.48 14.30
N HIS A 124 -6.07 -21.48 13.84
CA HIS A 124 -5.75 -20.66 12.69
C HIS A 124 -5.40 -19.25 13.14
N PHE A 125 -4.21 -18.78 12.76
CA PHE A 125 -3.76 -17.40 12.96
C PHE A 125 -2.93 -16.91 11.77
N LEU A 126 -2.74 -15.60 11.69
CA LEU A 126 -1.98 -14.94 10.61
C LEU A 126 -0.51 -14.73 11.02
N PRO A 127 0.40 -14.61 10.04
CA PRO A 127 1.76 -14.15 10.33
C PRO A 127 1.69 -12.73 10.91
N GLN A 128 2.61 -12.42 11.82
CA GLN A 128 2.68 -11.13 12.49
C GLN A 128 3.95 -10.37 12.14
N TYR A 129 3.83 -9.06 11.99
CA TYR A 129 4.90 -8.13 11.66
C TYR A 129 5.37 -7.32 12.89
N ARG A 130 4.59 -7.24 13.97
CA ARG A 130 4.94 -6.55 15.21
C ARG A 130 5.56 -7.50 16.22
N SER A 131 6.72 -7.13 16.77
CA SER A 131 7.46 -7.98 17.70
C SER A 131 6.73 -8.20 19.03
N ASP A 132 5.99 -7.22 19.52
CA ASP A 132 5.17 -7.34 20.74
C ASP A 132 4.08 -8.39 20.58
N ILE A 133 3.39 -8.40 19.45
CA ILE A 133 2.37 -9.42 19.12
C ILE A 133 3.01 -10.79 18.90
N GLN A 134 4.18 -10.86 18.25
CA GLN A 134 4.93 -12.12 18.10
C GLN A 134 5.27 -12.74 19.45
N ILE A 135 5.67 -11.93 20.43
CA ILE A 135 5.95 -12.37 21.80
C ILE A 135 4.67 -12.88 22.48
N GLN A 136 3.57 -12.15 22.36
CA GLN A 136 2.26 -12.55 22.90
C GLN A 136 1.79 -13.88 22.29
N MET A 137 1.90 -14.04 21.00
CA MET A 137 1.56 -15.29 20.30
C MET A 137 2.45 -16.45 20.74
N ALA A 138 3.75 -16.21 20.90
CA ALA A 138 4.70 -17.22 21.37
C ALA A 138 4.35 -17.70 22.79
N ASP A 139 3.95 -16.78 23.64
CA ASP A 139 3.47 -17.11 24.99
C ASP A 139 2.19 -17.96 24.96
N ILE A 140 1.21 -17.61 24.13
CA ILE A 140 -0.07 -18.32 24.02
C ILE A 140 0.08 -19.69 23.34
N PHE A 141 0.80 -19.77 22.22
CA PHE A 141 0.87 -20.98 21.39
C PHE A 141 2.08 -21.88 21.65
N GLY A 142 3.08 -21.43 22.41
CA GLY A 142 4.23 -22.23 22.81
C GLY A 142 5.31 -22.42 21.74
N PHE A 143 5.44 -21.53 20.73
CA PHE A 143 6.51 -21.53 19.74
C PHE A 143 7.44 -20.31 19.91
N HIS A 144 8.57 -20.30 19.23
CA HIS A 144 9.50 -19.15 19.27
C HIS A 144 8.90 -17.93 18.53
N PRO A 145 9.00 -16.69 19.05
CA PRO A 145 8.42 -15.49 18.42
C PRO A 145 8.72 -15.31 16.94
N LEU A 146 9.94 -15.63 16.49
CA LEU A 146 10.36 -15.50 15.08
C LEU A 146 9.79 -16.60 14.16
N GLU A 147 9.06 -17.58 14.71
CA GLU A 147 8.45 -18.67 13.93
C GLU A 147 6.98 -18.44 13.59
N THR A 148 6.38 -17.31 13.96
CA THR A 148 4.97 -17.00 13.70
C THR A 148 4.58 -17.23 12.24
N LYS A 149 5.42 -16.78 11.30
CA LYS A 149 5.17 -16.98 9.85
C LYS A 149 5.16 -18.47 9.46
N ARG A 150 6.02 -19.28 10.09
CA ARG A 150 6.12 -20.74 9.81
C ARG A 150 4.86 -21.48 10.27
N HIS A 151 4.25 -21.06 11.36
CA HIS A 151 3.09 -21.70 11.97
C HIS A 151 1.75 -21.08 11.53
N ALA A 152 1.79 -19.99 10.77
CA ALA A 152 0.59 -19.32 10.27
C ALA A 152 -0.25 -20.23 9.36
N SER A 153 -1.56 -20.10 9.45
CA SER A 153 -2.50 -20.92 8.69
C SER A 153 -2.63 -20.45 7.25
N VAL A 154 -2.12 -21.23 6.30
CA VAL A 154 -2.28 -20.95 4.86
C VAL A 154 -3.75 -20.95 4.45
N THR A 155 -4.59 -21.79 5.06
CA THR A 155 -6.04 -21.80 4.82
C THR A 155 -6.67 -20.46 5.19
N LEU A 156 -6.34 -19.93 6.37
CA LEU A 156 -6.83 -18.61 6.82
C LEU A 156 -6.30 -17.49 5.93
N ILE A 157 -5.01 -17.50 5.60
CA ILE A 157 -4.40 -16.51 4.69
C ILE A 157 -5.17 -16.46 3.37
N LYS A 158 -5.36 -17.60 2.71
CA LYS A 158 -6.07 -17.69 1.43
C LYS A 158 -7.53 -17.24 1.52
N ALA A 159 -8.21 -17.56 2.63
CA ALA A 159 -9.58 -17.13 2.89
C ALA A 159 -9.68 -15.60 3.00
N ILE A 160 -8.80 -14.98 3.79
CA ILE A 160 -8.78 -13.52 3.99
C ILE A 160 -8.39 -12.80 2.69
N VAL A 161 -7.36 -13.28 2.00
CA VAL A 161 -6.94 -12.71 0.71
C VAL A 161 -8.10 -12.73 -0.30
N ALA A 162 -8.82 -13.85 -0.43
CA ALA A 162 -9.95 -13.95 -1.33
C ALA A 162 -11.11 -12.99 -0.98
N MET A 163 -11.27 -12.65 0.32
CA MET A 163 -12.31 -11.72 0.77
C MET A 163 -11.91 -10.26 0.62
N ARG A 164 -10.67 -9.88 0.96
CA ARG A 164 -10.21 -8.48 0.96
C ARG A 164 -9.77 -8.01 -0.43
N ARG A 165 -9.33 -8.91 -1.30
CA ARG A 165 -8.86 -8.56 -2.64
C ARG A 165 -9.97 -7.99 -3.52
N VAL A 166 -11.20 -8.52 -3.42
CA VAL A 166 -12.39 -8.01 -4.11
C VAL A 166 -13.14 -7.07 -3.17
N LYS A 167 -13.06 -5.79 -3.44
CA LYS A 167 -13.65 -4.74 -2.58
C LYS A 167 -15.18 -4.76 -2.66
N ARG A 168 -15.83 -4.69 -1.50
CA ARG A 168 -17.29 -4.57 -1.37
C ARG A 168 -17.73 -3.12 -1.55
N PRO A 169 -19.00 -2.86 -1.85
CA PRO A 169 -19.49 -1.49 -2.07
C PRO A 169 -19.17 -0.52 -0.93
N GLU A 170 -19.30 -0.96 0.33
CA GLU A 170 -18.98 -0.15 1.50
C GLU A 170 -17.48 0.20 1.57
N GLU A 171 -16.60 -0.69 1.14
CA GLU A 171 -15.15 -0.45 1.10
C GLU A 171 -14.78 0.54 0.00
N LEU A 172 -15.45 0.47 -1.15
CA LEU A 172 -15.23 1.38 -2.27
C LEU A 172 -15.59 2.83 -1.93
N GLU A 173 -16.59 3.04 -1.07
CA GLU A 173 -16.94 4.38 -0.60
C GLU A 173 -15.84 4.96 0.30
N GLU A 174 -15.27 4.14 1.19
CA GLU A 174 -14.17 4.55 2.07
C GLU A 174 -12.87 4.84 1.28
N LEU A 175 -12.57 4.01 0.28
CA LEU A 175 -11.43 4.22 -0.63
C LEU A 175 -11.61 5.51 -1.45
N ARG A 176 -12.84 5.81 -1.91
CA ARG A 176 -13.17 7.05 -2.61
C ARG A 176 -12.90 8.27 -1.70
N GLU A 177 -13.32 8.22 -0.43
CA GLU A 177 -13.04 9.31 0.53
C GLU A 177 -11.53 9.51 0.72
N ALA A 178 -10.76 8.42 0.87
CA ALA A 178 -9.30 8.49 1.00
C ALA A 178 -8.64 9.12 -0.25
N ALA A 179 -9.07 8.73 -1.46
CA ALA A 179 -8.58 9.28 -2.71
C ALA A 179 -8.93 10.78 -2.86
N ASP A 180 -10.13 11.22 -2.42
CA ASP A 180 -10.50 12.63 -2.44
C ASP A 180 -9.69 13.49 -1.46
N ILE A 181 -9.29 12.93 -0.30
CA ILE A 181 -8.33 13.58 0.61
C ILE A 181 -6.96 13.70 -0.07
N CYS A 182 -6.51 12.62 -0.71
CA CYS A 182 -5.23 12.59 -1.42
C CYS A 182 -5.16 13.61 -2.57
N TYR A 183 -6.26 13.80 -3.31
CA TYR A 183 -6.36 14.87 -4.31
C TYR A 183 -5.99 16.24 -3.70
N GLU A 184 -6.54 16.56 -2.53
CA GLU A 184 -6.25 17.85 -1.88
C GLU A 184 -4.80 17.96 -1.42
N MET A 185 -4.20 16.85 -0.96
CA MET A 185 -2.78 16.77 -0.60
C MET A 185 -1.90 17.10 -1.81
N HIS A 186 -2.14 16.45 -2.94
CA HIS A 186 -1.33 16.66 -4.16
C HIS A 186 -1.51 18.04 -4.76
N VAL A 187 -2.71 18.58 -4.82
CA VAL A 187 -2.94 19.96 -5.26
C VAL A 187 -2.24 20.97 -4.35
N ALA A 188 -2.23 20.72 -3.03
CA ALA A 188 -1.49 21.56 -2.09
C ALA A 188 0.03 21.44 -2.28
N ALA A 189 0.55 20.23 -2.55
CA ALA A 189 1.96 20.02 -2.86
C ALA A 189 2.38 20.82 -4.11
N MET A 190 1.61 20.71 -5.20
CA MET A 190 1.85 21.45 -6.45
C MET A 190 1.88 22.97 -6.23
N ARG A 191 0.88 23.50 -5.51
CA ARG A 191 0.77 24.94 -5.21
C ARG A 191 1.93 25.49 -4.36
N ASN A 192 2.54 24.64 -3.54
CA ASN A 192 3.66 25.03 -2.70
C ASN A 192 5.02 24.70 -3.31
N CYS A 193 5.06 24.05 -4.48
CA CYS A 193 6.29 23.66 -5.18
C CYS A 193 6.92 24.88 -5.85
N ARG A 194 7.83 25.57 -5.12
CA ARG A 194 8.57 26.72 -5.63
C ARG A 194 9.95 26.81 -5.01
N GLU A 195 10.86 27.47 -5.70
CA GLU A 195 12.24 27.68 -5.24
C GLU A 195 12.31 28.28 -3.84
N GLY A 196 13.20 27.73 -3.02
CA GLY A 196 13.44 28.16 -1.65
C GLY A 196 12.53 27.56 -0.59
N VAL A 197 11.40 26.96 -0.95
CA VAL A 197 10.57 26.18 -0.02
C VAL A 197 11.24 24.83 0.24
N THR A 198 11.24 24.35 1.48
CA THR A 198 11.86 23.06 1.81
C THR A 198 10.89 21.89 1.53
N GLU A 199 11.43 20.73 1.19
CA GLU A 199 10.66 19.50 1.05
C GLU A 199 9.85 19.20 2.33
N HIS A 200 10.47 19.34 3.49
CA HIS A 200 9.84 19.11 4.79
C HIS A 200 8.65 20.07 5.06
N HIS A 201 8.73 21.33 4.62
CA HIS A 201 7.61 22.27 4.76
C HIS A 201 6.39 21.81 3.97
N ILE A 202 6.58 21.37 2.73
CA ILE A 202 5.48 20.88 1.88
C ILE A 202 4.91 19.59 2.45
N ALA A 203 5.75 18.66 2.91
CA ALA A 203 5.31 17.45 3.59
C ALA A 203 4.43 17.77 4.81
N GLY A 204 4.82 18.72 5.64
CA GLY A 204 4.01 19.17 6.78
C GLY A 204 2.64 19.71 6.37
N ILE A 205 2.53 20.39 5.23
CA ILE A 205 1.25 20.89 4.71
C ILE A 205 0.35 19.71 4.28
N ILE A 206 0.86 18.79 3.45
CA ILE A 206 0.05 17.68 2.92
C ILE A 206 -0.34 16.69 4.01
N GLU A 207 0.54 16.38 4.94
CA GLU A 207 0.25 15.53 6.10
C GLU A 207 -0.75 16.19 7.05
N GLY A 208 -0.70 17.52 7.19
CA GLY A 208 -1.70 18.30 7.92
C GLY A 208 -3.10 18.18 7.30
N ILE A 209 -3.20 18.16 5.96
CA ILE A 209 -4.48 17.91 5.26
C ILE A 209 -4.99 16.51 5.59
N ALA A 210 -4.15 15.49 5.45
CA ALA A 210 -4.50 14.11 5.76
C ALA A 210 -4.98 13.96 7.22
N MET A 211 -4.30 14.58 8.18
CA MET A 211 -4.69 14.58 9.60
C MET A 211 -5.98 15.34 9.88
N SER A 212 -6.27 16.40 9.14
CA SER A 212 -7.48 17.20 9.36
C SER A 212 -8.75 16.53 8.86
N LYS A 213 -8.65 15.61 7.92
CA LYS A 213 -9.79 14.98 7.23
C LYS A 213 -9.93 13.48 7.49
N GLY A 214 -8.83 12.82 7.82
CA GLY A 214 -8.77 11.39 8.09
C GLY A 214 -7.94 11.07 9.32
N ARG A 215 -7.31 9.91 9.30
CA ARG A 215 -6.38 9.47 10.36
C ARG A 215 -4.93 9.85 10.08
N GLY A 216 -4.66 10.59 8.98
CA GLY A 216 -3.34 11.04 8.54
C GLY A 216 -2.91 10.35 7.27
N TYR A 217 -1.59 10.28 7.07
CA TYR A 217 -1.02 9.64 5.88
C TYR A 217 -1.17 8.11 5.95
N SER A 218 -1.35 7.48 4.79
CA SER A 218 -1.40 6.01 4.62
C SER A 218 0.00 5.37 4.75
N PHE A 219 1.04 6.11 4.39
CA PHE A 219 2.45 5.78 4.54
C PHE A 219 3.27 7.07 4.68
N GLN A 220 4.52 6.97 5.14
CA GLN A 220 5.39 8.13 5.25
C GLN A 220 5.57 8.79 3.89
N SER A 221 5.18 10.06 3.77
CA SER A 221 5.21 10.79 2.50
C SER A 221 6.61 10.78 1.89
N ILE A 222 6.71 10.43 0.61
CA ILE A 222 7.91 10.55 -0.20
C ILE A 222 7.80 11.88 -0.94
N LEU A 223 8.66 12.83 -0.61
CA LEU A 223 8.65 14.14 -1.24
C LEU A 223 10.09 14.62 -1.41
N THR A 224 10.57 14.71 -2.66
CA THR A 224 11.98 14.95 -2.90
C THR A 224 12.26 15.50 -4.30
N MET A 225 13.34 16.30 -4.42
CA MET A 225 13.95 16.65 -5.71
C MET A 225 14.82 15.51 -6.28
N HIS A 226 15.10 14.48 -5.48
CA HIS A 226 15.86 13.30 -5.86
C HIS A 226 14.92 12.15 -6.18
N GLY A 227 14.07 12.33 -7.22
CA GLY A 227 13.08 11.33 -7.63
C GLY A 227 13.67 9.98 -8.05
N GLU A 228 14.99 9.90 -8.23
CA GLU A 228 15.72 8.64 -8.42
C GLU A 228 15.85 7.80 -7.15
N ILE A 229 15.54 8.37 -6.00
CA ILE A 229 15.50 7.67 -4.71
C ILE A 229 14.06 7.25 -4.44
N GLN A 230 13.77 5.95 -4.54
CA GLN A 230 12.41 5.41 -4.50
C GLN A 230 11.63 5.77 -3.22
N HIS A 231 12.31 5.79 -2.05
CA HIS A 231 11.74 6.16 -0.76
C HIS A 231 12.45 7.38 -0.19
N GLY A 232 12.43 8.49 -0.94
CA GLY A 232 13.07 9.75 -0.56
C GLY A 232 12.32 10.47 0.56
N ILE A 233 12.85 10.44 1.78
CA ILE A 233 12.29 11.14 2.94
C ILE A 233 12.44 12.66 2.76
N PRO A 234 11.38 13.46 3.02
CA PRO A 234 11.44 14.91 2.94
C PRO A 234 12.56 15.50 3.79
N SER A 235 13.38 16.33 3.17
CA SER A 235 14.54 16.96 3.82
C SER A 235 14.31 18.45 4.11
N PHE A 236 15.16 19.04 4.95
CA PHE A 236 15.18 20.49 5.18
C PHE A 236 15.90 21.28 4.07
N LYS A 237 16.31 20.61 2.99
CA LYS A 237 16.92 21.29 1.83
C LYS A 237 15.86 22.07 1.06
N PRO A 238 16.18 23.32 0.63
CA PRO A 238 15.26 24.09 -0.21
C PRO A 238 15.17 23.52 -1.61
N LEU A 239 13.98 23.55 -2.19
CA LEU A 239 13.73 23.26 -3.59
C LEU A 239 14.55 24.21 -4.48
N GLN A 240 15.08 23.68 -5.57
CA GLN A 240 15.97 24.39 -6.50
C GLN A 240 15.30 24.55 -7.84
N ALA A 241 15.38 25.76 -8.42
CA ALA A 241 14.92 26.02 -9.78
C ALA A 241 15.56 25.06 -10.79
N GLY A 242 14.79 24.64 -11.79
CA GLY A 242 15.24 23.70 -12.81
C GLY A 242 15.15 22.21 -12.38
N ARG A 243 14.86 21.91 -11.10
CA ARG A 243 14.62 20.55 -10.62
C ARG A 243 13.14 20.17 -10.72
N LEU A 244 12.89 18.88 -10.63
CA LEU A 244 11.56 18.32 -10.43
C LEU A 244 11.38 17.96 -8.95
N MET A 245 10.17 18.15 -8.43
CA MET A 245 9.75 17.61 -7.14
C MET A 245 8.83 16.42 -7.41
N LEU A 246 9.25 15.23 -7.01
CA LEU A 246 8.40 14.05 -6.95
C LEU A 246 7.71 14.06 -5.60
N CYS A 247 6.39 13.93 -5.61
CA CYS A 247 5.56 13.75 -4.43
C CYS A 247 4.76 12.47 -4.59
N ASP A 248 5.01 11.53 -3.69
CA ASP A 248 4.30 10.27 -3.56
C ASP A 248 3.74 10.22 -2.14
N ALA A 249 2.43 10.30 -2.03
CA ALA A 249 1.72 10.46 -0.77
C ALA A 249 0.29 9.97 -0.88
N GLY A 250 -0.23 9.47 0.23
CA GLY A 250 -1.59 9.04 0.36
C GLY A 250 -2.19 9.35 1.73
N ALA A 251 -3.50 9.30 1.82
CA ALA A 251 -4.26 9.50 3.04
C ALA A 251 -4.87 8.20 3.54
N GLU A 252 -4.99 8.10 4.85
CA GLU A 252 -5.81 7.10 5.52
C GLU A 252 -7.10 7.80 5.99
N ASN A 253 -8.25 7.35 5.51
CA ASN A 253 -9.53 7.93 5.92
C ASN A 253 -9.92 7.51 7.35
N LYS A 254 -11.11 7.90 7.82
CA LYS A 254 -11.57 7.63 9.20
C LYS A 254 -11.72 6.14 9.52
N GLU A 255 -12.00 5.32 8.50
CA GLU A 255 -12.17 3.86 8.60
C GLU A 255 -10.89 3.08 8.24
N ASN A 256 -9.74 3.77 8.15
CA ASN A 256 -8.41 3.20 7.84
C ASN A 256 -8.24 2.68 6.41
N TYR A 257 -9.10 3.06 5.47
CA TYR A 257 -8.86 2.79 4.05
C TYR A 257 -7.87 3.80 3.49
N CYS A 258 -6.96 3.31 2.66
CA CYS A 258 -5.81 4.04 2.15
C CYS A 258 -6.04 4.56 0.72
N SER A 259 -5.29 5.59 0.36
CA SER A 259 -5.02 6.02 -1.01
C SER A 259 -3.53 6.08 -1.26
N ASP A 260 -3.13 6.06 -2.53
CA ASP A 260 -1.76 6.09 -2.98
C ASP A 260 -1.66 6.79 -4.35
N ASN A 261 -0.95 7.90 -4.41
CA ASN A 261 -0.77 8.63 -5.67
C ASN A 261 0.62 9.26 -5.74
N THR A 262 1.18 9.28 -6.93
CA THR A 262 2.42 10.01 -7.21
C THR A 262 2.22 11.05 -8.30
N ARG A 263 2.76 12.24 -8.10
CA ARG A 263 2.86 13.31 -9.09
C ARG A 263 4.24 13.95 -9.07
N VAL A 264 4.61 14.51 -10.22
CA VAL A 264 5.87 15.25 -10.38
C VAL A 264 5.58 16.67 -10.83
N THR A 265 6.19 17.64 -10.14
CA THR A 265 5.95 19.07 -10.33
C THR A 265 7.27 19.79 -10.62
N PRO A 266 7.35 20.66 -11.64
CA PRO A 266 8.56 21.44 -11.92
C PRO A 266 8.70 22.59 -10.92
N VAL A 267 9.82 22.67 -10.19
CA VAL A 267 10.08 23.71 -9.18
C VAL A 267 10.05 25.12 -9.78
N SER A 268 10.41 25.27 -11.05
CA SER A 268 10.36 26.56 -11.78
C SER A 268 8.95 26.90 -12.32
N GLY A 269 7.92 26.12 -12.00
CA GLY A 269 6.56 26.30 -12.50
C GLY A 269 6.33 25.83 -13.94
N LYS A 270 7.42 25.50 -14.67
CA LYS A 270 7.36 24.99 -16.04
C LYS A 270 8.37 23.89 -16.27
N PHE A 271 7.97 22.86 -17.00
CA PHE A 271 8.84 21.78 -17.41
C PHE A 271 9.80 22.26 -18.52
N THR A 272 11.07 21.85 -18.43
CA THR A 272 12.01 21.95 -19.56
C THR A 272 11.67 20.93 -20.64
N GLU A 273 12.17 21.07 -21.86
CA GLU A 273 11.94 20.09 -22.94
C GLU A 273 12.49 18.70 -22.59
N GLN A 274 13.61 18.63 -21.87
CA GLN A 274 14.17 17.37 -21.38
C GLN A 274 13.22 16.71 -20.37
N GLN A 275 12.65 17.49 -19.43
CA GLN A 275 11.70 17.00 -18.44
C GLN A 275 10.39 16.54 -19.08
N LYS A 276 9.87 17.29 -20.06
CA LYS A 276 8.67 16.90 -20.83
C LYS A 276 8.86 15.55 -21.52
N GLY A 277 10.01 15.32 -22.17
CA GLY A 277 10.26 14.07 -22.88
C GLY A 277 10.16 12.84 -21.96
N ILE A 278 10.72 12.91 -20.75
CA ILE A 278 10.62 11.81 -19.75
C ILE A 278 9.22 11.74 -19.15
N TYR A 279 8.61 12.88 -18.81
CA TYR A 279 7.27 12.94 -18.25
C TYR A 279 6.23 12.31 -19.19
N GLU A 280 6.28 12.68 -20.49
CA GLU A 280 5.39 12.13 -21.52
C GLU A 280 5.62 10.63 -21.76
N ALA A 281 6.87 10.15 -21.62
CA ALA A 281 7.17 8.72 -21.72
C ALA A 281 6.52 7.92 -20.59
N VAL A 282 6.58 8.42 -19.36
CA VAL A 282 5.92 7.80 -18.19
C VAL A 282 4.41 7.91 -18.32
N LYS A 283 3.90 9.09 -18.70
CA LYS A 283 2.47 9.31 -18.91
C LYS A 283 1.88 8.39 -19.97
N ALA A 284 2.60 8.16 -21.07
CA ALA A 284 2.14 7.24 -22.10
C ALA A 284 2.03 5.79 -21.59
N ALA A 285 2.91 5.35 -20.70
CA ALA A 285 2.82 4.06 -20.07
C ALA A 285 1.60 3.99 -19.12
N HIS A 286 1.38 5.01 -18.30
CA HIS A 286 0.21 5.16 -17.44
C HIS A 286 -1.10 5.16 -18.25
N ASP A 287 -1.22 6.01 -19.27
CA ASP A 287 -2.40 6.09 -20.13
C ASP A 287 -2.72 4.76 -20.82
N TRP A 288 -1.67 4.02 -21.22
CA TRP A 288 -1.83 2.69 -21.82
C TRP A 288 -2.43 1.69 -20.80
N VAL A 289 -1.96 1.70 -19.55
CA VAL A 289 -2.54 0.84 -18.49
C VAL A 289 -4.00 1.21 -18.24
N MET A 290 -4.31 2.50 -18.14
CA MET A 290 -5.68 2.98 -18.02
C MET A 290 -6.59 2.52 -19.17
N ALA A 291 -6.06 2.42 -20.38
CA ALA A 291 -6.83 1.97 -21.54
C ALA A 291 -7.04 0.45 -21.58
N GLU A 292 -6.07 -0.34 -21.09
CA GLU A 292 -6.03 -1.78 -21.28
C GLU A 292 -6.43 -2.61 -20.04
N ALA A 293 -6.33 -2.04 -18.82
CA ALA A 293 -6.64 -2.77 -17.60
C ALA A 293 -8.14 -3.06 -17.50
N ARG A 294 -8.49 -4.36 -17.51
CA ARG A 294 -9.86 -4.87 -17.43
C ARG A 294 -9.89 -6.29 -16.87
N PRO A 295 -11.05 -6.81 -16.45
CA PRO A 295 -11.14 -8.18 -15.95
C PRO A 295 -10.57 -9.20 -16.92
N GLY A 296 -9.83 -10.18 -16.37
CA GLY A 296 -9.22 -11.28 -17.11
C GLY A 296 -7.82 -10.98 -17.69
N VAL A 297 -7.40 -9.73 -17.76
CA VAL A 297 -6.03 -9.36 -18.15
C VAL A 297 -5.09 -9.59 -16.98
N LYS A 298 -3.94 -10.24 -17.22
CA LYS A 298 -2.94 -10.45 -16.16
C LYS A 298 -2.22 -9.15 -15.84
N TRP A 299 -2.06 -8.85 -14.53
CA TRP A 299 -1.29 -7.67 -14.13
C TRP A 299 0.18 -7.75 -14.56
N LEU A 300 0.74 -8.97 -14.67
CA LEU A 300 2.04 -9.21 -15.28
C LEU A 300 2.11 -8.68 -16.73
N ASP A 301 1.06 -8.92 -17.53
CA ASP A 301 1.01 -8.46 -18.92
C ASP A 301 0.87 -6.93 -18.98
N MET A 302 0.16 -6.31 -18.02
CA MET A 302 0.09 -4.86 -17.85
C MET A 302 1.47 -4.28 -17.54
N HIS A 303 2.22 -4.86 -16.60
CA HIS A 303 3.58 -4.44 -16.29
C HIS A 303 4.50 -4.51 -17.52
N LEU A 304 4.53 -5.64 -18.21
CA LEU A 304 5.36 -5.82 -19.40
C LEU A 304 4.94 -4.90 -20.55
N GLY A 305 3.65 -4.61 -20.68
CA GLY A 305 3.11 -3.67 -21.64
C GLY A 305 3.55 -2.23 -21.35
N ALA A 306 3.41 -1.78 -20.09
CA ALA A 306 3.91 -0.47 -19.65
C ALA A 306 5.43 -0.31 -19.91
N CYS A 307 6.21 -1.37 -19.61
CA CYS A 307 7.65 -1.39 -19.91
C CYS A 307 7.95 -1.27 -21.41
N ARG A 308 7.13 -1.85 -22.30
CA ARG A 308 7.28 -1.69 -23.77
C ARG A 308 6.99 -0.27 -24.20
N ILE A 309 5.88 0.31 -23.74
CA ILE A 309 5.52 1.70 -24.05
C ILE A 309 6.63 2.65 -23.59
N LEU A 310 7.08 2.51 -22.36
CA LEU A 310 8.19 3.30 -21.83
C LEU A 310 9.45 3.14 -22.68
N THR A 311 9.84 1.90 -23.00
CA THR A 311 11.01 1.59 -23.82
C THR A 311 10.94 2.24 -25.21
N ASP A 312 9.78 2.22 -25.88
CA ASP A 312 9.60 2.84 -27.19
C ASP A 312 9.75 4.37 -27.13
N HIS A 313 9.23 5.01 -26.09
CA HIS A 313 9.45 6.45 -25.87
C HIS A 313 10.91 6.77 -25.54
N LEU A 314 11.58 5.96 -24.72
CA LEU A 314 13.01 6.13 -24.42
C LEU A 314 13.89 5.94 -25.67
N LYS A 315 13.48 5.12 -26.62
CA LYS A 315 14.15 5.00 -27.94
C LYS A 315 14.00 6.28 -28.77
N GLN A 316 12.83 6.94 -28.75
CA GLN A 316 12.64 8.22 -29.43
C GLN A 316 13.54 9.32 -28.84
N LEU A 317 13.83 9.23 -27.53
CA LEU A 317 14.78 10.11 -26.83
C LEU A 317 16.25 9.65 -26.99
N ASN A 318 16.51 8.61 -27.79
CA ASN A 318 17.84 8.00 -27.98
C ASN A 318 18.49 7.43 -26.69
N LEU A 319 17.73 7.23 -25.63
CA LEU A 319 18.19 6.61 -24.38
C LEU A 319 18.26 5.09 -24.48
N MET A 320 17.36 4.49 -25.26
CA MET A 320 17.35 3.07 -25.59
C MET A 320 17.43 2.86 -27.11
N LYS A 321 17.70 1.63 -27.53
CA LYS A 321 17.87 1.22 -28.93
C LYS A 321 17.52 -0.26 -29.12
N GLY A 322 17.58 -0.75 -30.35
CA GLY A 322 17.31 -2.16 -30.67
C GLY A 322 15.80 -2.51 -30.70
N ASN A 323 15.51 -3.79 -30.65
CA ASN A 323 14.13 -4.29 -30.62
C ASN A 323 13.54 -4.12 -29.22
N THR A 324 12.33 -3.61 -29.13
CA THR A 324 11.65 -3.31 -27.85
C THR A 324 11.29 -4.58 -27.08
N ASP A 325 10.72 -5.59 -27.75
CA ASP A 325 10.34 -6.84 -27.10
C ASP A 325 11.56 -7.59 -26.55
N ASP A 326 12.65 -7.63 -27.31
CA ASP A 326 13.91 -8.25 -26.89
C ASP A 326 14.53 -7.49 -25.69
N ALA A 327 14.50 -6.15 -25.72
CA ALA A 327 15.00 -5.31 -24.62
C ALA A 327 14.21 -5.55 -23.31
N VAL A 328 12.87 -5.60 -23.41
CA VAL A 328 12.00 -5.86 -22.25
C VAL A 328 12.18 -7.30 -21.74
N ALA A 329 12.23 -8.28 -22.64
CA ALA A 329 12.45 -9.69 -22.27
C ALA A 329 13.81 -9.90 -21.58
N ALA A 330 14.86 -9.18 -22.02
CA ALA A 330 16.17 -9.19 -21.41
C ALA A 330 16.23 -8.45 -20.05
N GLY A 331 15.23 -7.61 -19.72
CA GLY A 331 15.22 -6.79 -18.52
C GLY A 331 15.96 -5.45 -18.65
N ALA A 332 16.30 -5.01 -19.86
CA ALA A 332 17.04 -3.77 -20.07
C ALA A 332 16.27 -2.51 -19.63
N HIS A 333 14.93 -2.54 -19.68
CA HIS A 333 14.04 -1.49 -19.19
C HIS A 333 14.22 -1.20 -17.68
N ALA A 334 14.66 -2.19 -16.90
CA ALA A 334 14.83 -2.04 -15.46
C ALA A 334 15.98 -1.09 -15.05
N MET A 335 16.85 -0.67 -16.01
CA MET A 335 17.74 0.48 -15.82
C MET A 335 16.95 1.75 -15.45
N PHE A 336 15.76 1.91 -16.03
CA PHE A 336 14.93 3.11 -15.91
C PHE A 336 13.71 2.88 -14.99
N MET A 337 13.12 1.69 -14.98
CA MET A 337 11.99 1.32 -14.14
C MET A 337 12.32 0.03 -13.35
N PRO A 338 13.02 0.16 -12.19
CA PRO A 338 13.50 -1.00 -11.43
C PRO A 338 12.47 -1.60 -10.47
N HIS A 339 11.19 -1.27 -10.59
CA HIS A 339 10.11 -1.71 -9.70
C HIS A 339 8.90 -2.26 -10.48
N GLY A 340 7.91 -2.80 -9.77
CA GLY A 340 6.66 -3.28 -10.35
C GLY A 340 5.74 -2.14 -10.78
N LEU A 341 4.75 -2.47 -11.61
CA LEU A 341 3.75 -1.50 -12.09
C LEU A 341 2.77 -1.06 -11.01
N GLY A 342 2.58 -1.87 -9.96
CA GLY A 342 1.63 -1.56 -8.91
C GLY A 342 1.26 -2.76 -8.04
N HIS A 343 0.37 -2.51 -7.09
CA HIS A 343 -0.03 -3.45 -6.05
C HIS A 343 -1.52 -3.31 -5.71
N HIS A 344 -2.05 -4.27 -4.97
CA HIS A 344 -3.38 -4.13 -4.37
C HIS A 344 -3.37 -3.04 -3.30
N MET A 345 -4.48 -2.30 -3.21
CA MET A 345 -4.71 -1.28 -2.20
C MET A 345 -6.04 -1.53 -1.46
N GLY A 346 -6.11 -1.12 -0.20
CA GLY A 346 -7.30 -1.31 0.63
C GLY A 346 -7.17 -0.71 2.02
N LEU A 347 -7.32 -1.56 3.05
CA LEU A 347 -7.03 -1.19 4.45
C LEU A 347 -5.53 -0.98 4.69
N ASP A 348 -4.68 -1.61 3.91
CA ASP A 348 -3.26 -1.28 3.85
C ASP A 348 -2.97 -0.65 2.50
N VAL A 349 -1.98 0.24 2.42
CA VAL A 349 -1.51 0.81 1.16
C VAL A 349 -1.01 -0.29 0.23
N HIS A 350 -0.11 -1.16 0.70
CA HIS A 350 0.19 -2.44 0.09
C HIS A 350 -0.73 -3.50 0.71
N ASP A 351 -1.93 -3.64 0.18
CA ASP A 351 -2.98 -4.40 0.85
C ASP A 351 -2.59 -5.87 1.03
N MET A 352 -2.62 -6.32 2.30
CA MET A 352 -2.32 -7.70 2.70
C MET A 352 -0.87 -8.17 2.46
N GLU A 353 0.10 -7.27 2.17
CA GLU A 353 1.50 -7.68 1.90
C GLU A 353 2.10 -8.53 3.02
N GLY A 354 1.75 -8.24 4.27
CA GLY A 354 2.17 -8.99 5.45
C GLY A 354 1.71 -10.46 5.48
N LEU A 355 0.70 -10.82 4.70
CA LEU A 355 0.19 -12.20 4.57
C LEU A 355 1.03 -13.06 3.62
N GLY A 356 1.87 -12.43 2.80
CA GLY A 356 2.75 -13.08 1.82
C GLY A 356 2.31 -12.84 0.38
N GLN A 357 3.22 -12.24 -0.40
CA GLN A 357 2.94 -11.89 -1.80
C GLN A 357 2.53 -13.09 -2.65
N GLU A 358 3.09 -14.27 -2.37
CA GLU A 358 2.76 -15.52 -3.05
C GLU A 358 1.27 -15.89 -2.95
N TYR A 359 0.56 -15.39 -1.94
CA TYR A 359 -0.89 -15.61 -1.77
C TYR A 359 -1.73 -14.42 -2.26
N VAL A 360 -1.18 -13.20 -2.17
CA VAL A 360 -1.91 -11.97 -2.48
C VAL A 360 -1.96 -11.70 -3.97
N GLY A 361 -0.81 -11.67 -4.62
CA GLY A 361 -0.67 -11.24 -6.01
C GLY A 361 -0.24 -12.35 -6.98
N PHE A 362 -0.06 -13.58 -6.50
CA PHE A 362 0.41 -14.71 -7.30
C PHE A 362 -0.43 -15.97 -7.02
N ASN A 363 -0.18 -17.01 -7.80
CA ASN A 363 -0.84 -18.30 -7.67
C ASN A 363 0.09 -19.44 -8.17
N ASP A 364 -0.43 -20.66 -8.30
CA ASP A 364 0.36 -21.81 -8.74
C ASP A 364 0.83 -21.73 -10.19
N GLU A 365 0.13 -20.96 -11.04
CA GLU A 365 0.45 -20.80 -12.47
C GLU A 365 1.37 -19.58 -12.71
N ILE A 366 1.20 -18.50 -11.94
CA ILE A 366 1.95 -17.24 -12.09
C ILE A 366 2.74 -17.03 -10.82
N ARG A 367 4.07 -17.19 -10.94
CA ARG A 367 5.01 -17.09 -9.82
C ARG A 367 5.80 -15.79 -9.87
N PRO A 368 6.31 -15.27 -8.72
CA PRO A 368 7.25 -14.17 -8.70
C PRO A 368 8.49 -14.46 -9.54
N SER A 369 8.97 -13.47 -10.28
CA SER A 369 10.22 -13.55 -11.05
C SER A 369 11.44 -13.28 -10.18
N THR A 370 12.59 -13.78 -10.61
CA THR A 370 13.90 -13.43 -10.03
C THR A 370 14.67 -12.39 -10.85
N GLN A 371 14.13 -11.98 -12.02
CA GLN A 371 14.74 -10.98 -12.89
C GLN A 371 14.71 -9.60 -12.20
N PHE A 372 15.83 -8.89 -12.22
CA PHE A 372 15.90 -7.54 -11.67
C PHE A 372 14.83 -6.62 -12.28
N GLY A 373 14.21 -5.80 -11.45
CA GLY A 373 13.02 -5.01 -11.81
C GLY A 373 11.73 -5.81 -11.66
N LEU A 374 11.59 -6.91 -12.38
CA LEU A 374 10.40 -7.76 -12.34
C LEU A 374 10.23 -8.52 -11.00
N ASN A 375 11.31 -8.77 -10.26
CA ASN A 375 11.27 -9.39 -8.94
C ASN A 375 10.57 -8.52 -7.88
N TYR A 376 10.35 -7.24 -8.14
CA TYR A 376 9.61 -6.32 -7.28
C TYR A 376 8.14 -6.17 -7.68
N LEU A 377 7.68 -6.86 -8.73
CA LEU A 377 6.26 -6.89 -9.08
C LEU A 377 5.48 -7.60 -7.97
N ARG A 378 4.49 -6.92 -7.39
CA ARG A 378 3.70 -7.43 -6.25
C ARG A 378 2.46 -8.21 -6.66
N CYS A 379 2.04 -8.09 -7.91
CA CYS A 379 0.88 -8.80 -8.46
C CYS A 379 1.15 -9.24 -9.89
N GLY A 380 0.78 -10.47 -10.24
CA GLY A 380 0.90 -10.99 -11.61
C GLY A 380 -0.38 -11.66 -12.12
N ILE A 381 -1.37 -11.90 -11.24
CA ILE A 381 -2.59 -12.64 -11.54
C ILE A 381 -3.54 -11.85 -12.45
N PRO A 382 -4.54 -12.53 -13.07
CA PRO A 382 -5.62 -11.87 -13.80
C PRO A 382 -6.39 -10.91 -12.88
N LEU A 383 -6.68 -9.71 -13.41
CA LEU A 383 -7.54 -8.73 -12.76
C LEU A 383 -8.96 -9.25 -12.66
N GLU A 384 -9.63 -8.95 -11.56
CA GLU A 384 -11.04 -9.26 -11.33
C GLU A 384 -11.80 -7.97 -11.00
N LYS A 385 -13.09 -7.94 -11.36
CA LYS A 385 -13.99 -6.87 -10.96
C LYS A 385 -13.94 -6.69 -9.43
N GLY A 386 -13.78 -5.46 -8.98
CA GLY A 386 -13.67 -5.11 -7.55
C GLY A 386 -12.23 -5.10 -7.03
N PHE A 387 -11.22 -5.44 -7.83
CA PHE A 387 -9.84 -5.16 -7.46
C PHE A 387 -9.59 -3.66 -7.46
N VAL A 388 -8.83 -3.20 -6.49
CA VAL A 388 -8.24 -1.86 -6.47
C VAL A 388 -6.73 -2.02 -6.54
N MET A 389 -6.14 -1.40 -7.57
CA MET A 389 -4.72 -1.52 -7.90
C MET A 389 -4.11 -0.13 -8.06
N THR A 390 -2.87 0.06 -7.67
CA THR A 390 -2.10 1.22 -8.12
C THR A 390 -1.61 1.00 -9.55
N ASP A 391 -1.48 2.08 -10.33
CA ASP A 391 -0.83 2.15 -11.65
C ASP A 391 0.26 3.20 -11.57
N GLU A 392 1.51 2.77 -11.36
CA GLU A 392 2.64 3.62 -10.94
C GLU A 392 3.88 3.49 -11.85
N PRO A 393 3.77 3.58 -13.19
CA PRO A 393 4.97 3.55 -14.02
C PRO A 393 5.91 4.71 -13.70
N GLY A 394 7.21 4.46 -13.83
CA GLY A 394 8.22 5.47 -13.56
C GLY A 394 9.44 5.38 -14.47
N CYS A 395 10.22 6.46 -14.52
CA CYS A 395 11.50 6.52 -15.23
C CYS A 395 12.51 7.27 -14.37
N TYR A 396 13.58 6.60 -14.01
CA TYR A 396 14.59 7.10 -13.07
C TYR A 396 15.99 7.02 -13.66
N PHE A 397 16.82 7.98 -13.29
CA PHE A 397 18.24 8.01 -13.64
C PHE A 397 19.07 7.86 -12.36
N ILE A 398 19.33 6.60 -11.97
CA ILE A 398 20.01 6.24 -10.71
C ILE A 398 21.51 6.16 -10.98
N PRO A 399 22.35 7.13 -10.50
CA PRO A 399 23.77 7.20 -10.87
C PRO A 399 24.55 5.92 -10.59
N HIS A 400 24.33 5.31 -9.42
CA HIS A 400 25.02 4.07 -9.05
C HIS A 400 24.62 2.86 -9.92
N LEU A 401 23.36 2.79 -10.35
CA LEU A 401 22.89 1.73 -11.24
C LEU A 401 23.47 1.92 -12.66
N ILE A 402 23.52 3.17 -13.13
CA ILE A 402 24.16 3.54 -14.41
C ILE A 402 25.65 3.11 -14.40
N ASP A 403 26.40 3.47 -13.36
CA ASP A 403 27.81 3.11 -13.22
C ASP A 403 28.02 1.58 -13.18
N LEU A 404 27.20 0.88 -12.41
CA LEU A 404 27.27 -0.58 -12.28
C LEU A 404 27.03 -1.27 -13.63
N TRP A 405 25.92 -0.94 -14.29
CA TRP A 405 25.54 -1.62 -15.53
C TRP A 405 26.46 -1.25 -16.69
N LYS A 406 26.84 0.02 -16.81
CA LYS A 406 27.82 0.48 -17.79
C LYS A 406 29.18 -0.19 -17.59
N GLY A 407 29.67 -0.26 -16.34
CA GLY A 407 30.94 -0.89 -16.02
C GLY A 407 30.97 -2.39 -16.33
N GLN A 408 29.84 -3.07 -16.22
CA GLN A 408 29.66 -4.48 -16.57
C GLN A 408 29.33 -4.69 -18.06
N GLY A 409 29.03 -3.63 -18.80
CA GLY A 409 28.58 -3.72 -20.19
C GLY A 409 27.22 -4.41 -20.35
N LEU A 410 26.37 -4.38 -19.32
CA LEU A 410 25.04 -4.99 -19.34
C LEU A 410 24.13 -4.28 -20.34
N HIS A 411 23.39 -5.06 -21.12
CA HIS A 411 22.37 -4.57 -22.07
C HIS A 411 22.86 -3.44 -23.01
N LYS A 412 24.16 -3.40 -23.31
CA LYS A 412 24.77 -2.38 -24.20
C LYS A 412 24.17 -2.36 -25.62
N GLU A 413 23.54 -3.46 -26.02
CA GLU A 413 22.79 -3.59 -27.28
C GLU A 413 21.44 -2.86 -27.23
N TYR A 414 20.89 -2.60 -26.04
CA TYR A 414 19.60 -1.95 -25.82
C TYR A 414 19.70 -0.57 -25.16
N ILE A 415 20.75 -0.30 -24.40
CA ILE A 415 20.96 0.95 -23.66
C ILE A 415 22.01 1.80 -24.36
N ASN A 416 21.72 3.09 -24.54
CA ASN A 416 22.67 4.08 -25.04
C ASN A 416 23.31 4.82 -23.86
N TYR A 417 24.34 4.24 -23.27
CA TYR A 417 24.99 4.79 -22.07
C TYR A 417 25.54 6.20 -22.25
N ASP A 418 25.97 6.58 -23.46
CA ASP A 418 26.50 7.93 -23.73
C ASP A 418 25.40 8.98 -23.64
N GLU A 419 24.18 8.63 -24.03
CA GLU A 419 23.03 9.51 -23.89
C GLU A 419 22.50 9.51 -22.44
N VAL A 420 22.44 8.34 -21.78
CA VAL A 420 22.02 8.18 -20.38
C VAL A 420 22.87 9.06 -19.45
N GLU A 421 24.19 9.18 -19.70
CA GLU A 421 25.07 10.05 -18.89
C GLU A 421 24.64 11.52 -18.88
N LYS A 422 23.97 12.02 -19.90
CA LYS A 422 23.45 13.40 -19.94
C LYS A 422 22.26 13.62 -19.01
N TYR A 423 21.65 12.55 -18.53
CA TYR A 423 20.52 12.57 -17.60
C TYR A 423 20.92 12.22 -16.17
N ARG A 424 22.22 12.13 -15.87
CA ARG A 424 22.73 11.65 -14.58
C ARG A 424 22.17 12.41 -13.37
N ASP A 425 21.94 13.71 -13.53
CA ASP A 425 21.39 14.59 -12.48
C ASP A 425 19.89 14.89 -12.67
N PHE A 426 19.22 14.16 -13.55
CA PHE A 426 17.81 14.40 -13.86
C PHE A 426 16.88 14.12 -12.68
N GLY A 427 17.15 13.07 -11.91
CA GLY A 427 16.25 12.54 -10.89
C GLY A 427 15.34 11.45 -11.43
N GLY A 428 14.04 11.58 -11.22
CA GLY A 428 13.06 10.60 -11.66
C GLY A 428 11.66 11.18 -11.83
N VAL A 429 10.83 10.46 -12.59
CA VAL A 429 9.40 10.72 -12.76
C VAL A 429 8.63 9.43 -12.44
N ARG A 430 7.63 9.52 -11.59
CA ARG A 430 6.56 8.52 -11.39
C ARG A 430 5.22 9.22 -11.51
N LEU A 431 4.28 8.58 -12.15
CA LEU A 431 2.88 9.00 -12.20
C LEU A 431 2.05 7.82 -11.74
N GLU A 432 1.19 8.05 -10.76
CA GLU A 432 0.48 6.97 -10.09
C GLU A 432 -0.95 7.36 -9.75
N ASP A 433 -1.87 6.48 -10.08
CA ASP A 433 -3.28 6.59 -9.72
C ASP A 433 -3.83 5.25 -9.22
N ASP A 434 -4.84 5.35 -8.34
CA ASP A 434 -5.59 4.21 -7.83
C ASP A 434 -6.72 3.80 -8.78
N LEU A 435 -6.66 2.57 -9.30
CA LEU A 435 -7.61 2.02 -10.27
C LEU A 435 -8.58 1.04 -9.63
N LEU A 436 -9.88 1.28 -9.77
CA LEU A 436 -10.92 0.29 -9.53
C LEU A 436 -11.20 -0.49 -10.82
N ILE A 437 -11.03 -1.80 -10.78
CA ILE A 437 -11.44 -2.70 -11.89
C ILE A 437 -12.95 -2.87 -11.87
N THR A 438 -13.60 -2.48 -12.97
CA THR A 438 -15.05 -2.51 -13.17
C THR A 438 -15.50 -3.78 -13.90
N GLU A 439 -16.75 -3.83 -14.37
CA GLU A 439 -17.29 -4.97 -15.14
C GLU A 439 -16.55 -5.20 -16.48
N THR A 440 -16.15 -4.11 -17.15
CA THR A 440 -15.64 -4.17 -18.52
C THR A 440 -14.34 -3.43 -18.75
N GLY A 441 -13.82 -2.74 -17.74
CA GLY A 441 -12.62 -1.91 -17.80
C GLY A 441 -12.17 -1.49 -16.41
N ASN A 442 -11.76 -0.25 -16.27
CA ASN A 442 -11.40 0.35 -15.00
C ASN A 442 -11.89 1.81 -14.90
N ARG A 443 -11.74 2.40 -13.74
CA ARG A 443 -11.88 3.83 -13.48
C ARG A 443 -11.00 4.23 -12.30
N LEU A 444 -10.74 5.50 -12.14
CA LEU A 444 -10.14 6.03 -10.92
C LEU A 444 -11.04 5.76 -9.71
N VAL A 445 -10.42 5.59 -8.55
CA VAL A 445 -11.13 5.36 -7.28
C VAL A 445 -11.82 6.64 -6.81
N GLY A 446 -11.12 7.79 -6.83
CA GLY A 446 -11.64 9.08 -6.42
C GLY A 446 -12.60 9.74 -7.41
N ASP A 447 -13.34 10.73 -6.94
CA ASP A 447 -14.23 11.55 -7.79
C ASP A 447 -13.48 12.67 -8.53
N LYS A 448 -12.25 13.00 -8.06
CA LYS A 448 -11.42 14.08 -8.60
C LYS A 448 -10.14 13.52 -9.16
N MET A 449 -9.80 13.94 -10.37
CA MET A 449 -8.51 13.59 -10.98
C MET A 449 -7.44 14.58 -10.53
N ILE A 450 -6.36 14.08 -9.95
CA ILE A 450 -5.17 14.88 -9.64
C ILE A 450 -4.56 15.34 -10.98
N PRO A 451 -4.22 16.64 -11.17
CA PRO A 451 -3.62 17.13 -12.41
C PRO A 451 -2.45 16.25 -12.88
N ILE A 452 -2.52 15.80 -14.12
CA ILE A 452 -1.51 14.91 -14.73
C ILE A 452 -1.06 15.42 -16.11
N GLU A 453 -1.89 16.21 -16.81
CA GLU A 453 -1.46 16.85 -18.06
C GLU A 453 -0.44 17.95 -17.75
N ILE A 454 0.64 18.01 -18.53
CA ILE A 454 1.73 19.00 -18.34
C ILE A 454 1.16 20.42 -18.16
N LYS A 455 0.19 20.79 -19.01
CA LYS A 455 -0.44 22.10 -18.95
C LYS A 455 -1.16 22.34 -17.60
N ASP A 456 -1.89 21.35 -17.12
CA ASP A 456 -2.69 21.48 -15.91
C ASP A 456 -1.79 21.50 -14.65
N VAL A 457 -0.71 20.70 -14.64
CA VAL A 457 0.31 20.75 -13.60
C VAL A 457 0.98 22.12 -13.54
N GLU A 458 1.41 22.65 -14.69
CA GLU A 458 2.01 23.99 -14.78
C GLU A 458 1.04 25.09 -14.33
N GLU A 459 -0.25 24.99 -14.69
CA GLU A 459 -1.27 25.96 -14.31
C GLU A 459 -1.49 25.98 -12.79
N VAL A 460 -1.62 24.83 -12.15
CA VAL A 460 -1.78 24.72 -10.69
C VAL A 460 -0.54 25.25 -9.95
N THR A 461 0.65 24.98 -10.45
CA THR A 461 1.91 25.40 -9.84
C THR A 461 2.12 26.92 -9.91
N VAL A 462 1.76 27.55 -11.03
CA VAL A 462 1.96 29.01 -11.24
C VAL A 462 0.90 29.82 -10.51
N ASN A 463 -0.32 29.34 -10.40
CA ASN A 463 -1.46 30.05 -9.79
C ASN A 463 -1.60 29.80 -8.27
N GLY A 464 -0.71 29.00 -7.67
CA GLY A 464 -0.62 28.73 -6.22
C GLY A 464 0.39 29.64 -5.53
#